data_d1a8ea15908000825e61e36361b504fc
#
_entry.id   d1a8ea15908000825e61e36361b504fc
#
_cell.length_a   1.000
_cell.length_b   1.000
_cell.length_c   1.000
_cell.angle_alpha   90.00
_cell.angle_beta   90.00
_cell.angle_gamma   90.00
#
_symmetry.space_group_name_H-M   'P 1'
#
loop_
_entity.id
_entity.type
_entity.pdbx_description
1 polymer ?
#
loop_
_entity_poly.entity_id
_entity_poly.type
_entity_poly.pdbx_seq_one_letter_code
_entity_poly.pdbx_strand_id
1 'polypeptide(L)'
;MTLTRVFPLAPDDASPASVEGMDVASRDWLLHRYALPTGLSLRVNMIASLNGSATGDDETSNSLSSRLDRRILGVIRELSDVVLVGAGSVRVEGYLVPAKAALAVVTTSGDLTGHRLQEREGTQPVFILCPRSTLGMVEETASSAHATIVPIGDEGGDIPPASIIRALHDLGLTRIVCEGGPLLAGQLFGADLVDEFCLSTSPQVTLGGRPLLESARAGSTRFSLRQLLLDDAGATYARWNRARPASS
;
A
#
# COMPACT_ATOMS: atom_id res chain seq x y z
N MET A 1 -25.16 0.33 0.95
CA MET A 1 -23.85 0.50 1.64
C MET A 1 -23.49 1.94 1.50
N THR A 2 -23.43 2.64 2.61
CA THR A 2 -23.20 4.09 2.68
C THR A 2 -21.81 4.34 3.21
N LEU A 3 -21.11 5.32 2.66
CA LEU A 3 -19.84 5.82 3.13
C LEU A 3 -20.01 7.28 3.55
N THR A 4 -19.79 7.56 4.82
CA THR A 4 -19.99 8.87 5.43
C THR A 4 -18.65 9.47 5.85
N ARG A 5 -18.44 10.75 5.51
CA ARG A 5 -17.29 11.52 6.02
C ARG A 5 -17.57 11.97 7.44
N VAL A 6 -16.69 11.58 8.35
CA VAL A 6 -16.73 11.96 9.76
C VAL A 6 -15.80 13.15 10.03
N PHE A 7 -14.69 13.25 9.26
CA PHE A 7 -13.72 14.35 9.38
C PHE A 7 -13.15 14.71 7.99
N PRO A 8 -12.93 16.00 7.67
CA PRO A 8 -13.39 17.17 8.43
C PRO A 8 -14.90 17.30 8.43
N LEU A 9 -15.47 17.86 9.47
CA LEU A 9 -16.94 18.09 9.59
C LEU A 9 -17.44 19.10 8.58
N ALA A 10 -16.65 20.17 8.34
CA ALA A 10 -16.90 21.18 7.32
C ALA A 10 -15.75 21.14 6.31
N PRO A 11 -15.96 20.61 5.10
CA PRO A 11 -14.92 20.60 4.07
C PRO A 11 -14.84 21.97 3.39
N ASP A 12 -13.66 22.26 2.85
CA ASP A 12 -13.42 23.44 2.01
C ASP A 12 -14.11 23.36 0.64
N ASP A 13 -14.71 22.21 0.31
CA ASP A 13 -15.39 21.93 -0.94
C ASP A 13 -16.90 21.64 -0.76
N ALA A 14 -17.67 21.81 -1.81
CA ALA A 14 -19.11 21.54 -1.83
C ALA A 14 -19.48 20.06 -1.96
N SER A 15 -18.52 19.13 -1.73
CA SER A 15 -18.80 17.70 -1.88
C SER A 15 -19.76 17.18 -0.81
N PRO A 16 -20.62 16.22 -1.14
CA PRO A 16 -21.57 15.65 -0.20
C PRO A 16 -20.85 15.01 1.00
N ALA A 17 -21.51 15.05 2.16
CA ALA A 17 -20.98 14.42 3.38
C ALA A 17 -20.96 12.89 3.28
N SER A 18 -21.83 12.30 2.47
CA SER A 18 -21.93 10.85 2.26
C SER A 18 -22.24 10.51 0.81
N VAL A 19 -21.87 9.29 0.43
CA VAL A 19 -22.25 8.69 -0.87
C VAL A 19 -22.77 7.29 -0.63
N GLU A 20 -23.71 6.87 -1.47
CA GLU A 20 -24.30 5.54 -1.41
C GLU A 20 -23.90 4.71 -2.64
N GLY A 21 -23.88 3.39 -2.44
CA GLY A 21 -23.66 2.46 -3.53
C GLY A 21 -22.21 2.33 -3.98
N MET A 22 -22.07 1.74 -5.15
CA MET A 22 -20.79 1.41 -5.78
C MET A 22 -20.75 1.86 -7.25
N ASP A 23 -21.51 2.92 -7.56
CA ASP A 23 -21.65 3.48 -8.90
C ASP A 23 -20.49 4.42 -9.29
N VAL A 24 -20.65 5.10 -10.43
CA VAL A 24 -19.65 6.05 -10.96
C VAL A 24 -19.54 7.26 -10.04
N ALA A 25 -20.66 7.79 -9.54
CA ALA A 25 -20.67 8.98 -8.68
C ALA A 25 -19.89 8.75 -7.38
N SER A 26 -20.08 7.58 -6.75
CA SER A 26 -19.30 7.19 -5.55
C SER A 26 -17.82 7.01 -5.87
N ARG A 27 -17.48 6.51 -7.08
CA ARG A 27 -16.08 6.40 -7.50
C ARG A 27 -15.43 7.77 -7.68
N ASP A 28 -16.09 8.71 -8.36
CA ASP A 28 -15.55 10.05 -8.58
C ASP A 28 -15.41 10.83 -7.26
N TRP A 29 -16.34 10.65 -6.35
CA TRP A 29 -16.23 11.16 -4.98
C TRP A 29 -14.98 10.61 -4.27
N LEU A 30 -14.72 9.29 -4.37
CA LEU A 30 -13.53 8.67 -3.78
C LEU A 30 -12.24 9.16 -4.46
N LEU A 31 -12.20 9.29 -5.79
CA LEU A 31 -11.05 9.84 -6.52
C LEU A 31 -10.70 11.24 -6.01
N HIS A 32 -11.70 12.10 -5.82
CA HIS A 32 -11.49 13.42 -5.25
C HIS A 32 -10.98 13.35 -3.81
N ARG A 33 -11.55 12.46 -2.97
CA ARG A 33 -11.17 12.29 -1.57
C ARG A 33 -9.76 11.74 -1.37
N TYR A 34 -9.29 10.90 -2.28
CA TYR A 34 -7.97 10.26 -2.21
C TYR A 34 -6.92 10.91 -3.12
N ALA A 35 -7.27 12.00 -3.81
CA ALA A 35 -6.34 12.74 -4.66
C ALA A 35 -5.04 13.06 -3.90
N LEU A 36 -3.92 12.89 -4.60
CA LEU A 36 -2.59 13.23 -4.11
C LEU A 36 -2.23 14.66 -4.52
N PRO A 37 -1.46 15.39 -3.72
CA PRO A 37 -0.82 16.61 -4.18
C PRO A 37 0.11 16.30 -5.37
N THR A 38 0.42 17.32 -6.16
CA THR A 38 1.39 17.20 -7.25
C THR A 38 2.80 16.98 -6.68
N GLY A 39 3.58 16.12 -7.32
CA GLY A 39 4.97 15.83 -6.95
C GLY A 39 5.20 14.41 -6.46
N LEU A 40 6.38 14.20 -5.88
CA LEU A 40 6.79 12.92 -5.33
C LEU A 40 5.97 12.60 -4.08
N SER A 41 5.44 11.39 -3.99
CA SER A 41 4.67 10.97 -2.82
C SER A 41 4.80 9.48 -2.55
N LEU A 42 5.01 9.15 -1.27
CA LEU A 42 4.93 7.78 -0.76
C LEU A 42 3.74 7.66 0.19
N ARG A 43 2.73 6.98 -0.27
CA ARG A 43 1.57 6.58 0.52
C ARG A 43 1.75 5.15 0.99
N VAL A 44 1.44 4.86 2.26
CA VAL A 44 1.22 3.49 2.73
C VAL A 44 -0.28 3.28 2.88
N ASN A 45 -0.80 2.18 2.35
CA ASN A 45 -2.21 1.80 2.49
C ASN A 45 -2.31 0.39 3.06
N MET A 46 -2.91 0.28 4.23
CA MET A 46 -3.07 -0.99 4.94
C MET A 46 -4.43 -1.10 5.61
N ILE A 47 -4.81 -2.32 5.92
CA ILE A 47 -5.98 -2.62 6.76
C ILE A 47 -5.53 -3.32 8.04
N ALA A 48 -6.24 -3.04 9.13
CA ALA A 48 -6.04 -3.70 10.42
C ALA A 48 -7.36 -4.06 11.08
N SER A 49 -7.33 -5.04 11.97
CA SER A 49 -8.38 -5.27 12.97
C SER A 49 -8.37 -4.18 14.05
N LEU A 50 -9.38 -4.12 14.91
CA LEU A 50 -9.47 -3.17 16.03
C LEU A 50 -8.27 -3.24 16.98
N ASN A 51 -7.65 -4.39 17.13
CA ASN A 51 -6.47 -4.61 17.97
C ASN A 51 -5.15 -4.56 17.19
N GLY A 52 -5.15 -4.07 15.93
CA GLY A 52 -3.93 -3.78 15.18
C GLY A 52 -3.32 -4.97 14.45
N SER A 53 -4.06 -6.06 14.21
CA SER A 53 -3.60 -7.14 13.37
C SER A 53 -3.75 -6.80 11.88
N ALA A 54 -2.71 -7.04 11.07
CA ALA A 54 -2.73 -6.93 9.62
C ALA A 54 -3.38 -8.13 8.92
N THR A 55 -3.63 -9.20 9.64
CA THR A 55 -4.25 -10.42 9.11
C THR A 55 -5.47 -10.81 9.94
N GLY A 56 -6.44 -11.43 9.30
CA GLY A 56 -7.58 -12.04 9.96
C GLY A 56 -7.35 -13.53 10.27
N ASP A 57 -8.42 -14.28 10.43
CA ASP A 57 -8.45 -15.71 10.76
C ASP A 57 -8.00 -16.61 9.60
N ASP A 58 -7.97 -16.12 8.37
CA ASP A 58 -7.42 -16.80 7.20
C ASP A 58 -5.90 -16.52 6.99
N GLU A 59 -5.25 -15.89 7.98
CA GLU A 59 -3.84 -15.47 7.94
C GLU A 59 -3.51 -14.46 6.82
N THR A 60 -4.54 -13.90 6.17
CA THR A 60 -4.41 -12.88 5.13
C THR A 60 -5.16 -11.59 5.51
N SER A 61 -4.96 -10.53 4.74
CA SER A 61 -5.73 -9.29 4.86
C SER A 61 -7.16 -9.41 4.30
N ASN A 62 -7.45 -10.47 3.54
CA ASN A 62 -8.73 -10.64 2.83
C ASN A 62 -9.93 -10.75 3.76
N SER A 63 -9.79 -11.47 4.89
CA SER A 63 -10.87 -11.65 5.87
C SER A 63 -11.16 -10.38 6.69
N LEU A 64 -10.23 -9.42 6.72
CA LEU A 64 -10.46 -8.08 7.27
C LEU A 64 -11.15 -7.15 6.27
N SER A 65 -10.91 -7.35 4.95
CA SER A 65 -11.30 -6.45 3.89
C SER A 65 -12.76 -6.61 3.49
N SER A 66 -13.48 -5.49 3.39
CA SER A 66 -14.83 -5.44 2.87
C SER A 66 -14.83 -5.15 1.35
N ARG A 67 -16.03 -5.24 0.72
CA ARG A 67 -16.21 -4.81 -0.66
C ARG A 67 -15.89 -3.32 -0.85
N LEU A 68 -16.21 -2.49 0.16
CA LEU A 68 -15.93 -1.05 0.12
C LEU A 68 -14.44 -0.77 0.29
N ASP A 69 -13.76 -1.48 1.19
CA ASP A 69 -12.32 -1.39 1.35
C ASP A 69 -11.59 -1.68 0.03
N ARG A 70 -11.98 -2.76 -0.67
CA ARG A 70 -11.42 -3.08 -2.00
C ARG A 70 -11.73 -2.01 -3.04
N ARG A 71 -12.86 -1.32 -2.93
CA ARG A 71 -13.18 -0.18 -3.81
C ARG A 71 -12.25 0.99 -3.55
N ILE A 72 -12.01 1.33 -2.29
CA ILE A 72 -11.07 2.38 -1.87
C ILE A 72 -9.66 2.03 -2.33
N LEU A 73 -9.21 0.79 -2.10
CA LEU A 73 -7.93 0.29 -2.59
C LEU A 73 -7.80 0.46 -4.12
N GLY A 74 -8.83 0.10 -4.88
CA GLY A 74 -8.87 0.30 -6.34
C GLY A 74 -8.67 1.75 -6.76
N VAL A 75 -9.32 2.68 -6.07
CA VAL A 75 -9.16 4.12 -6.29
C VAL A 75 -7.76 4.61 -5.95
N ILE A 76 -7.19 4.16 -4.83
CA ILE A 76 -5.82 4.50 -4.44
C ILE A 76 -4.81 4.02 -5.48
N ARG A 77 -4.95 2.79 -5.97
CA ARG A 77 -4.11 2.23 -7.05
C ARG A 77 -4.22 3.05 -8.34
N GLU A 78 -5.41 3.48 -8.71
CA GLU A 78 -5.64 4.30 -9.89
C GLU A 78 -4.98 5.70 -9.81
N LEU A 79 -4.84 6.24 -8.62
CA LEU A 79 -4.18 7.52 -8.34
C LEU A 79 -2.65 7.41 -8.22
N SER A 80 -2.11 6.18 -8.28
CA SER A 80 -0.69 5.89 -8.13
C SER A 80 -0.05 5.49 -9.45
N ASP A 81 1.25 5.73 -9.60
CA ASP A 81 2.03 5.25 -10.74
C ASP A 81 2.44 3.79 -10.52
N VAL A 82 2.69 3.42 -9.26
CA VAL A 82 3.15 2.08 -8.89
C VAL A 82 2.60 1.64 -7.53
N VAL A 83 2.25 0.35 -7.46
CA VAL A 83 1.99 -0.38 -6.21
C VAL A 83 3.28 -1.06 -5.79
N LEU A 84 3.77 -0.74 -4.60
CA LEU A 84 4.96 -1.33 -3.99
C LEU A 84 4.54 -2.37 -2.94
N VAL A 85 5.07 -3.59 -3.03
CA VAL A 85 4.71 -4.69 -2.15
C VAL A 85 5.92 -5.61 -1.87
N GLY A 86 5.97 -6.21 -0.69
CA GLY A 86 6.98 -7.21 -0.36
C GLY A 86 6.68 -8.59 -0.97
N ALA A 87 7.70 -9.34 -1.36
CA ALA A 87 7.56 -10.68 -1.93
C ALA A 87 6.77 -11.65 -1.04
N GLY A 88 6.88 -11.51 0.29
CA GLY A 88 6.09 -12.30 1.24
C GLY A 88 4.59 -12.16 1.03
N SER A 89 4.10 -10.91 0.89
CA SER A 89 2.68 -10.65 0.62
C SER A 89 2.25 -11.16 -0.74
N VAL A 90 3.12 -11.02 -1.77
CA VAL A 90 2.82 -11.54 -3.12
C VAL A 90 2.58 -13.04 -3.11
N ARG A 91 3.37 -13.80 -2.33
CA ARG A 91 3.21 -15.25 -2.21
C ARG A 91 1.96 -15.64 -1.42
N VAL A 92 1.75 -15.01 -0.26
CA VAL A 92 0.68 -15.40 0.67
C VAL A 92 -0.69 -14.95 0.18
N GLU A 93 -0.81 -13.73 -0.30
CA GLU A 93 -2.11 -13.15 -0.69
C GLU A 93 -2.49 -13.43 -2.15
N GLY A 94 -1.62 -14.08 -2.92
CA GLY A 94 -1.90 -14.37 -4.33
C GLY A 94 -2.09 -13.11 -5.18
N TYR A 95 -1.22 -12.14 -4.99
CA TYR A 95 -1.27 -10.82 -5.61
C TYR A 95 -1.41 -10.89 -7.12
N LEU A 96 -2.26 -10.03 -7.68
CA LEU A 96 -2.42 -9.85 -9.12
C LEU A 96 -1.88 -8.47 -9.53
N VAL A 97 -1.42 -8.38 -10.79
CA VAL A 97 -0.95 -7.10 -11.35
C VAL A 97 -2.11 -6.09 -11.38
N PRO A 98 -1.96 -4.90 -10.82
CA PRO A 98 -3.01 -3.88 -10.85
C PRO A 98 -3.35 -3.44 -12.28
N ALA A 99 -4.61 -3.11 -12.53
CA ALA A 99 -5.07 -2.71 -13.87
C ALA A 99 -4.62 -1.29 -14.28
N LYS A 100 -4.28 -0.42 -13.32
CA LYS A 100 -4.06 1.02 -13.56
C LYS A 100 -2.70 1.53 -13.11
N ALA A 101 -1.96 0.77 -12.31
CA ALA A 101 -0.65 1.11 -11.78
C ALA A 101 0.34 -0.02 -12.06
N ALA A 102 1.61 0.29 -12.27
CA ALA A 102 2.66 -0.70 -12.28
C ALA A 102 2.72 -1.46 -10.94
N LEU A 103 3.32 -2.64 -10.94
CA LEU A 103 3.59 -3.39 -9.72
C LEU A 103 5.09 -3.47 -9.47
N ALA A 104 5.54 -3.10 -8.28
CA ALA A 104 6.91 -3.25 -7.83
C ALA A 104 6.97 -4.22 -6.64
N VAL A 105 7.69 -5.31 -6.79
CA VAL A 105 7.88 -6.32 -5.76
C VAL A 105 9.29 -6.20 -5.20
N VAL A 106 9.42 -6.06 -3.88
CA VAL A 106 10.72 -6.05 -3.19
C VAL A 106 11.00 -7.41 -2.59
N THR A 107 12.16 -7.96 -2.89
CA THR A 107 12.64 -9.21 -2.30
C THR A 107 14.11 -9.11 -1.93
N THR A 108 14.49 -9.52 -0.72
CA THR A 108 15.88 -9.62 -0.29
C THR A 108 16.47 -10.99 -0.60
N SER A 109 15.68 -12.04 -0.60
CA SER A 109 16.10 -13.41 -0.91
C SER A 109 16.11 -13.76 -2.40
N GLY A 110 15.38 -12.98 -3.22
CA GLY A 110 15.08 -13.32 -4.62
C GLY A 110 14.01 -14.40 -4.80
N ASP A 111 13.58 -15.06 -3.74
CA ASP A 111 12.60 -16.15 -3.82
C ASP A 111 11.17 -15.61 -3.95
N LEU A 112 10.57 -15.86 -5.12
CA LEU A 112 9.17 -15.60 -5.44
C LEU A 112 8.37 -16.89 -5.69
N THR A 113 8.89 -18.05 -5.33
CA THR A 113 8.21 -19.33 -5.52
C THR A 113 6.76 -19.28 -5.02
N GLY A 114 5.83 -19.76 -5.85
CA GLY A 114 4.40 -19.77 -5.53
C GLY A 114 3.65 -18.45 -5.79
N HIS A 115 4.31 -17.44 -6.36
CA HIS A 115 3.61 -16.24 -6.78
C HIS A 115 2.58 -16.54 -7.88
N ARG A 116 1.55 -15.67 -7.99
CA ARG A 116 0.49 -15.78 -9.02
C ARG A 116 0.57 -14.65 -10.05
N LEU A 117 1.70 -13.96 -10.13
CA LEU A 117 1.92 -12.91 -11.12
C LEU A 117 1.99 -13.55 -12.50
N GLN A 118 1.15 -13.07 -13.41
CA GLN A 118 1.11 -13.52 -14.79
C GLN A 118 0.90 -12.30 -15.68
N GLU A 119 1.62 -12.28 -16.79
CA GLU A 119 1.34 -11.33 -17.84
C GLU A 119 -0.03 -11.63 -18.47
N ARG A 120 -0.83 -10.58 -18.64
CA ARG A 120 -2.08 -10.62 -19.37
C ARG A 120 -2.10 -9.45 -20.33
N GLU A 121 -2.76 -9.61 -21.45
CA GLU A 121 -2.92 -8.51 -22.40
C GLU A 121 -3.48 -7.25 -21.71
N GLY A 122 -2.80 -6.11 -21.87
CA GLY A 122 -3.18 -4.84 -21.23
C GLY A 122 -2.79 -4.70 -19.76
N THR A 123 -1.99 -5.62 -19.18
CA THR A 123 -1.46 -5.43 -17.82
C THR A 123 -0.37 -4.37 -17.78
N GLN A 124 -0.26 -3.73 -16.60
CA GLN A 124 0.79 -2.76 -16.33
C GLN A 124 2.14 -3.47 -16.10
N PRO A 125 3.27 -2.75 -16.26
CA PRO A 125 4.60 -3.32 -16.02
C PRO A 125 4.77 -3.89 -14.61
N VAL A 126 5.56 -4.97 -14.51
CA VAL A 126 5.99 -5.55 -13.24
C VAL A 126 7.49 -5.34 -13.09
N PHE A 127 7.91 -4.83 -11.93
CA PHE A 127 9.30 -4.64 -11.56
C PHE A 127 9.62 -5.51 -10.35
N ILE A 128 10.80 -6.15 -10.33
CA ILE A 128 11.28 -6.88 -9.17
C ILE A 128 12.57 -6.22 -8.70
N LEU A 129 12.53 -5.62 -7.52
CA LEU A 129 13.63 -4.96 -6.88
C LEU A 129 14.33 -5.94 -5.93
N CYS A 130 15.59 -6.24 -6.18
CA CYS A 130 16.35 -7.24 -5.41
C CYS A 130 17.83 -6.87 -5.31
N PRO A 131 18.59 -7.42 -4.35
CA PRO A 131 20.04 -7.31 -4.33
C PRO A 131 20.67 -8.01 -5.54
N ARG A 132 21.82 -7.51 -6.01
CA ARG A 132 22.55 -8.14 -7.12
C ARG A 132 22.89 -9.60 -6.84
N SER A 133 23.16 -9.95 -5.58
CA SER A 133 23.50 -11.31 -5.14
C SER A 133 22.37 -12.32 -5.32
N THR A 134 21.14 -11.87 -5.49
CA THR A 134 19.95 -12.73 -5.59
C THR A 134 19.31 -12.76 -6.99
N LEU A 135 19.96 -12.16 -7.98
CA LEU A 135 19.46 -12.11 -9.37
C LEU A 135 19.11 -13.51 -9.92
N GLY A 136 20.00 -14.47 -9.79
CA GLY A 136 19.75 -15.84 -10.30
C GLY A 136 18.52 -16.49 -9.67
N MET A 137 18.27 -16.25 -8.38
CA MET A 137 17.07 -16.76 -7.71
C MET A 137 15.80 -16.09 -8.24
N VAL A 138 15.84 -14.79 -8.51
CA VAL A 138 14.72 -14.07 -9.12
C VAL A 138 14.44 -14.60 -10.54
N GLU A 139 15.48 -14.78 -11.36
CA GLU A 139 15.34 -15.33 -12.72
C GLU A 139 14.73 -16.73 -12.70
N GLU A 140 15.11 -17.56 -11.73
CA GLU A 140 14.58 -18.91 -11.56
C GLU A 140 13.11 -18.89 -11.10
N THR A 141 12.77 -18.09 -10.08
CA THR A 141 11.49 -18.18 -9.38
C THR A 141 10.40 -17.25 -9.90
N ALA A 142 10.76 -16.23 -10.70
CA ALA A 142 9.84 -15.23 -11.21
C ALA A 142 9.71 -15.21 -12.75
N SER A 143 10.21 -16.19 -13.46
CA SER A 143 10.21 -16.26 -14.94
C SER A 143 8.80 -16.09 -15.56
N SER A 144 7.77 -16.60 -14.92
CA SER A 144 6.37 -16.48 -15.39
C SER A 144 5.76 -15.09 -15.18
N ALA A 145 6.42 -14.20 -14.40
CA ALA A 145 5.93 -12.85 -14.16
C ALA A 145 6.23 -11.88 -15.30
N HIS A 146 7.12 -12.23 -16.23
CA HIS A 146 7.62 -11.34 -17.30
C HIS A 146 8.03 -9.97 -16.78
N ALA A 147 8.70 -9.95 -15.62
CA ALA A 147 9.05 -8.75 -14.90
C ALA A 147 10.39 -8.16 -15.34
N THR A 148 10.52 -6.83 -15.27
CA THR A 148 11.81 -6.16 -15.35
C THR A 148 12.51 -6.28 -13.99
N ILE A 149 13.67 -6.94 -13.95
CA ILE A 149 14.47 -7.06 -12.72
C ILE A 149 15.28 -5.78 -12.56
N VAL A 150 15.18 -5.16 -11.39
CA VAL A 150 15.86 -3.92 -11.01
C VAL A 150 16.80 -4.22 -9.84
N PRO A 151 18.10 -4.45 -10.10
CA PRO A 151 19.06 -4.68 -9.03
C PRO A 151 19.27 -3.41 -8.21
N ILE A 152 19.06 -3.50 -6.89
CA ILE A 152 19.25 -2.38 -5.95
C ILE A 152 19.99 -2.83 -4.70
N GLY A 153 20.50 -1.86 -3.95
CA GLY A 153 21.27 -2.16 -2.74
C GLY A 153 22.73 -2.52 -3.03
N ASP A 154 23.44 -2.87 -1.99
CA ASP A 154 24.83 -3.27 -2.01
C ASP A 154 25.01 -4.80 -1.92
N GLU A 155 26.26 -5.25 -1.87
CA GLU A 155 26.61 -6.69 -1.82
C GLU A 155 26.23 -7.36 -0.49
N GLY A 156 25.82 -6.59 0.52
CA GLY A 156 25.48 -7.08 1.86
C GLY A 156 24.10 -7.75 1.98
N GLY A 157 23.31 -7.75 0.89
CA GLY A 157 21.99 -8.42 0.86
C GLY A 157 20.84 -7.57 1.45
N ASP A 158 21.14 -6.52 2.18
CA ASP A 158 20.14 -5.59 2.70
C ASP A 158 19.74 -4.55 1.62
N ILE A 159 18.45 -4.21 1.59
CA ILE A 159 17.94 -3.17 0.72
C ILE A 159 17.55 -1.96 1.57
N PRO A 160 18.34 -0.86 1.56
CA PRO A 160 17.93 0.35 2.25
C PRO A 160 16.60 0.90 1.68
N PRO A 161 15.60 1.23 2.53
CA PRO A 161 14.30 1.71 2.04
C PRO A 161 14.39 2.91 1.09
N ALA A 162 15.34 3.81 1.32
CA ALA A 162 15.58 4.96 0.43
C ALA A 162 16.05 4.54 -0.97
N SER A 163 16.76 3.41 -1.10
CA SER A 163 17.18 2.88 -2.41
C SER A 163 16.02 2.32 -3.22
N ILE A 164 15.01 1.74 -2.54
CA ILE A 164 13.76 1.30 -3.18
C ILE A 164 13.06 2.50 -3.82
N ILE A 165 12.85 3.56 -3.03
CA ILE A 165 12.13 4.76 -3.50
C ILE A 165 12.90 5.46 -4.61
N ARG A 166 14.23 5.56 -4.50
CA ARG A 166 15.07 6.15 -5.55
C ARG A 166 14.97 5.36 -6.85
N ALA A 167 15.08 4.04 -6.81
CA ALA A 167 14.98 3.20 -8.00
C ALA A 167 13.64 3.35 -8.72
N LEU A 168 12.52 3.49 -7.97
CA LEU A 168 11.22 3.76 -8.56
C LEU A 168 11.15 5.16 -9.19
N HIS A 169 11.72 6.18 -8.53
CA HIS A 169 11.79 7.53 -9.10
C HIS A 169 12.64 7.57 -10.37
N ASP A 170 13.75 6.85 -10.42
CA ASP A 170 14.62 6.75 -11.61
C ASP A 170 13.89 6.08 -12.79
N LEU A 171 12.88 5.26 -12.52
CA LEU A 171 11.95 4.70 -13.52
C LEU A 171 10.80 5.64 -13.89
N GLY A 172 10.75 6.86 -13.32
CA GLY A 172 9.68 7.83 -13.56
C GLY A 172 8.39 7.57 -12.73
N LEU A 173 8.43 6.61 -11.78
CA LEU A 173 7.30 6.23 -10.95
C LEU A 173 7.34 7.05 -9.64
N THR A 174 6.60 8.15 -9.61
CA THR A 174 6.73 9.20 -8.58
C THR A 174 5.64 9.15 -7.52
N ARG A 175 4.45 8.64 -7.86
CA ARG A 175 3.34 8.45 -6.94
C ARG A 175 3.29 6.98 -6.54
N ILE A 176 3.90 6.68 -5.40
CA ILE A 176 4.07 5.31 -4.91
C ILE A 176 3.01 5.02 -3.86
N VAL A 177 2.29 3.90 -3.99
CA VAL A 177 1.51 3.33 -2.89
C VAL A 177 2.15 2.02 -2.43
N CYS A 178 2.57 1.96 -1.16
CA CYS A 178 3.00 0.71 -0.52
C CYS A 178 1.79 0.03 0.13
N GLU A 179 1.54 -1.21 -0.25
CA GLU A 179 0.48 -2.04 0.32
C GLU A 179 1.02 -3.10 1.29
N GLY A 180 2.23 -2.90 1.76
CA GLY A 180 2.84 -3.75 2.77
C GLY A 180 3.70 -4.86 2.13
N GLY A 181 3.97 -6.09 2.72
CA GLY A 181 3.55 -6.42 4.09
C GLY A 181 4.13 -5.60 5.25
N PRO A 182 3.80 -6.06 6.45
CA PRO A 182 4.14 -5.36 7.70
C PRO A 182 5.61 -4.99 7.83
N LEU A 183 6.51 -5.84 7.40
CA LEU A 183 7.96 -5.59 7.46
C LEU A 183 8.38 -4.44 6.52
N LEU A 184 7.96 -4.48 5.24
CA LEU A 184 8.30 -3.43 4.28
C LEU A 184 7.71 -2.08 4.71
N ALA A 185 6.44 -2.06 5.12
CA ALA A 185 5.80 -0.86 5.64
C ALA A 185 6.55 -0.33 6.87
N GLY A 186 6.88 -1.20 7.83
CA GLY A 186 7.65 -0.83 9.02
C GLY A 186 9.03 -0.26 8.70
N GLN A 187 9.73 -0.79 7.70
CA GLN A 187 11.02 -0.27 7.22
C GLN A 187 10.86 1.15 6.62
N LEU A 188 9.82 1.39 5.80
CA LEU A 188 9.53 2.71 5.22
C LEU A 188 9.20 3.75 6.29
N PHE A 189 8.40 3.39 7.30
CA PHE A 189 8.13 4.24 8.47
C PHE A 189 9.41 4.49 9.28
N GLY A 190 10.19 3.44 9.56
CA GLY A 190 11.45 3.55 10.30
C GLY A 190 12.53 4.39 9.60
N ALA A 191 12.47 4.49 8.28
CA ALA A 191 13.34 5.34 7.46
C ALA A 191 12.79 6.77 7.27
N ASP A 192 11.61 7.07 7.84
CA ASP A 192 10.98 8.39 7.81
C ASP A 192 10.60 8.86 6.38
N LEU A 193 10.24 7.92 5.50
CA LEU A 193 9.97 8.16 4.09
C LEU A 193 8.47 8.36 3.78
N VAL A 194 7.57 7.94 4.69
CA VAL A 194 6.13 7.93 4.43
C VAL A 194 5.53 9.34 4.55
N ASP A 195 4.89 9.81 3.49
CA ASP A 195 4.19 11.11 3.46
C ASP A 195 2.75 11.00 3.93
N GLU A 196 2.06 9.92 3.53
CA GLU A 196 0.66 9.68 3.86
C GLU A 196 0.44 8.23 4.28
N PHE A 197 -0.34 8.05 5.35
CA PHE A 197 -0.81 6.75 5.80
C PHE A 197 -2.33 6.65 5.66
N CYS A 198 -2.79 5.75 4.80
CA CYS A 198 -4.17 5.35 4.68
C CYS A 198 -4.37 4.06 5.47
N LEU A 199 -5.19 4.12 6.51
CA LEU A 199 -5.48 2.99 7.38
C LEU A 199 -6.97 2.69 7.37
N SER A 200 -7.32 1.52 6.87
CA SER A 200 -8.64 0.92 7.07
C SER A 200 -8.65 0.15 8.39
N THR A 201 -9.70 0.33 9.19
CA THR A 201 -9.89 -0.46 10.42
C THR A 201 -11.16 -1.28 10.30
N SER A 202 -11.00 -2.60 10.23
CA SER A 202 -12.11 -3.55 10.24
C SER A 202 -12.70 -3.65 11.66
N PRO A 203 -14.03 -3.69 11.83
CA PRO A 203 -14.66 -3.78 13.14
C PRO A 203 -14.57 -5.19 13.73
N GLN A 204 -13.37 -5.77 13.71
CA GLN A 204 -13.07 -7.13 14.19
C GLN A 204 -11.90 -7.10 15.17
N VAL A 205 -11.87 -8.05 16.08
CA VAL A 205 -10.70 -8.37 16.94
C VAL A 205 -10.14 -9.69 16.46
N THR A 206 -8.87 -9.71 16.08
CA THR A 206 -8.17 -10.92 15.62
C THR A 206 -7.16 -11.37 16.67
N LEU A 207 -7.26 -12.60 17.14
CA LEU A 207 -6.29 -13.19 18.06
C LEU A 207 -5.21 -13.95 17.28
N GLY A 208 -3.95 -13.79 17.66
CA GLY A 208 -2.82 -14.49 17.04
C GLY A 208 -2.41 -13.99 15.64
N GLY A 209 -2.96 -12.86 15.17
CA GLY A 209 -2.62 -12.29 13.88
C GLY A 209 -1.28 -11.54 13.87
N ARG A 210 -0.81 -11.16 12.68
CA ARG A 210 0.46 -10.42 12.51
C ARG A 210 0.27 -8.93 12.86
N PRO A 211 1.26 -8.27 13.48
CA PRO A 211 1.17 -6.84 13.76
C PRO A 211 1.10 -6.03 12.45
N LEU A 212 0.41 -4.88 12.52
CA LEU A 212 0.24 -3.99 11.36
C LEU A 212 1.60 -3.52 10.78
N LEU A 213 2.57 -3.25 11.65
CA LEU A 213 3.92 -2.84 11.28
C LEU A 213 4.95 -3.68 12.04
N GLU A 214 5.94 -4.20 11.32
CA GLU A 214 7.10 -4.89 11.89
C GLU A 214 8.35 -4.04 11.61
N SER A 215 9.10 -3.66 12.65
CA SER A 215 10.33 -2.89 12.50
C SER A 215 11.34 -3.28 13.57
N ALA A 216 12.61 -3.44 13.15
CA ALA A 216 13.74 -3.60 14.08
C ALA A 216 14.13 -2.26 14.75
N ARG A 217 13.70 -1.13 14.23
CA ARG A 217 13.98 0.19 14.79
C ARG A 217 12.85 0.64 15.71
N ALA A 218 13.20 1.05 16.91
CA ALA A 218 12.28 1.78 17.78
C ALA A 218 12.21 3.25 17.32
N GLY A 219 11.01 3.84 17.39
CA GLY A 219 10.80 5.23 17.02
C GLY A 219 9.33 5.58 16.96
N SER A 220 9.05 6.87 16.80
CA SER A 220 7.69 7.37 16.57
C SER A 220 7.71 8.50 15.56
N THR A 221 6.75 8.50 14.64
CA THR A 221 6.53 9.58 13.69
C THR A 221 5.13 10.15 13.92
N ARG A 222 5.01 11.45 13.95
CA ARG A 222 3.72 12.13 14.17
C ARG A 222 3.00 12.33 12.84
N PHE A 223 1.72 11.99 12.83
CA PHE A 223 0.81 12.22 11.72
C PHE A 223 -0.37 13.06 12.18
N SER A 224 -0.95 13.83 11.26
CA SER A 224 -2.18 14.60 11.45
C SER A 224 -3.31 13.98 10.63
N LEU A 225 -4.47 13.84 11.24
CA LEU A 225 -5.65 13.30 10.56
C LEU A 225 -6.08 14.27 9.45
N ARG A 226 -6.11 13.77 8.23
CA ARG A 226 -6.58 14.51 7.04
C ARG A 226 -8.04 14.23 6.74
N GLN A 227 -8.45 12.97 6.90
CA GLN A 227 -9.79 12.49 6.59
C GLN A 227 -10.12 11.27 7.43
N LEU A 228 -11.37 11.16 7.82
CA LEU A 228 -11.95 9.94 8.40
C LEU A 228 -13.30 9.68 7.73
N LEU A 229 -13.45 8.50 7.15
CA LEU A 229 -14.70 7.99 6.62
C LEU A 229 -15.16 6.81 7.48
N LEU A 230 -16.46 6.60 7.54
CA LEU A 230 -17.12 5.51 8.26
C LEU A 230 -18.14 4.88 7.33
N ASP A 231 -18.21 3.56 7.29
CA ASP A 231 -19.27 2.85 6.61
C ASP A 231 -20.37 2.38 7.58
N ASP A 232 -21.48 1.92 7.02
CA ASP A 232 -22.64 1.43 7.78
C ASP A 232 -22.41 0.06 8.45
N ALA A 233 -21.28 -0.60 8.17
CA ALA A 233 -20.83 -1.81 8.86
C ALA A 233 -19.89 -1.52 10.06
N GLY A 234 -19.52 -0.25 10.26
CA GLY A 234 -18.64 0.18 11.35
C GLY A 234 -17.14 0.17 11.02
N ALA A 235 -16.76 -0.12 9.78
CA ALA A 235 -15.37 0.02 9.36
C ALA A 235 -15.01 1.49 9.16
N THR A 236 -13.78 1.87 9.54
CA THR A 236 -13.27 3.23 9.35
C THR A 236 -12.15 3.25 8.32
N TYR A 237 -12.05 4.40 7.61
CA TYR A 237 -11.06 4.62 6.57
C TYR A 237 -10.40 5.98 6.81
N ALA A 238 -9.24 5.95 7.45
CA ALA A 238 -8.54 7.14 7.86
C ALA A 238 -7.38 7.48 6.92
N ARG A 239 -7.21 8.78 6.61
CA ARG A 239 -6.03 9.32 5.94
C ARG A 239 -5.27 10.22 6.90
N TRP A 240 -3.99 9.96 7.05
CA TRP A 240 -3.10 10.66 7.94
C TRP A 240 -1.93 11.20 7.14
N ASN A 241 -1.73 12.52 7.17
CA ASN A 241 -0.55 13.14 6.57
C ASN A 241 0.56 13.26 7.61
N ARG A 242 1.79 13.04 7.18
CA ARG A 242 2.94 13.28 8.03
C ARG A 242 2.95 14.73 8.50
N ALA A 243 3.06 14.90 9.80
CA ALA A 243 3.24 16.24 10.39
C ALA A 243 4.68 16.68 10.12
N ARG A 244 4.87 17.62 9.19
CA ARG A 244 6.16 18.28 9.01
C ARG A 244 6.34 19.29 10.16
N PRO A 245 7.55 19.42 10.76
CA PRO A 245 7.79 20.52 11.67
C PRO A 245 7.49 21.84 10.93
N ALA A 246 6.83 22.77 11.62
CA ALA A 246 6.67 24.11 11.07
C ALA A 246 8.06 24.64 10.74
N SER A 247 8.27 25.08 9.51
CA SER A 247 9.50 25.79 9.11
C SER A 247 9.60 27.02 10.00
N SER A 248 10.58 26.98 10.92
CA SER A 248 10.96 28.10 11.77
C SER A 248 11.54 29.24 10.95
#